data_a9bb13a1968cb34198091f3d365f8994
#
_entry.id   a9bb13a1968cb34198091f3d365f8994
#
_cell.length_a   1.000
_cell.length_b   1.000
_cell.length_c   1.000
_cell.angle_alpha   90.00
_cell.angle_beta   90.00
_cell.angle_gamma   90.00
#
_symmetry.space_group_name_H-M   'P 1'
#
loop_
_entity.id
_entity.type
_entity.pdbx_description
1 polymer ?
#
loop_
_entity_poly.entity_id
_entity_poly.type
_entity_poly.pdbx_seq_one_letter_code
_entity_poly.pdbx_strand_id
1 'polypeptide(L)'
;MILAVFAVPAAAPSSHAQEASSFIASDHWVHGALRRLDGLGLLAGEYDPGARSVAERSVDRLLRDAVRAAAGTPYEAAARGYLERFIEEFGDRRPIEPAQRSPVRLGAAVELGFGAESGAVTGGSGYRNGINWTGPSRIPSSNGVVSKVALWAHLGRHVAGRVSGVLRSDSAALDDAYALLGVGDVGAWVGRRVVGFGPAAGGGIVLSGAHAFTGGGLALLEGVALPGVLRYLGVLRAETFLSSVNENGQVAEPWFWAGRVSLQPHPRLIVGLNRAAMFGGSGNTPLRPRDVLYVMIGKHAGQGSEVDNQIAAVDAWYRVPINVVPLAVYAEWGSEDSAGAWKDVPGIVVGGEIASVPGLPGLSLGIERVSFAPSCCGNPIWYRHWRFLDGWAADGRLLGHPLGGHGTEWRLSLRLDSQDARLRLRGDAFARDRGEENVFAPDRAGESRGGVLHVTLRLASRLELMMYGLHERGKSGWRESRVETAGRLLLR
;
A
#
# COMPACT_ATOMS: atom_id res chain seq x y z
N MET A 1 10.10 13.88 -15.92
CA MET A 1 10.82 12.59 -16.01
C MET A 1 9.89 11.38 -15.92
N ILE A 2 8.88 11.36 -15.06
CA ILE A 2 7.96 10.20 -14.92
C ILE A 2 7.08 9.99 -16.17
N LEU A 3 6.59 11.03 -16.82
CA LEU A 3 5.86 10.90 -18.10
C LEU A 3 6.71 10.33 -19.24
N ALA A 4 8.03 10.58 -19.23
CA ALA A 4 8.95 10.03 -20.23
C ALA A 4 9.24 8.54 -20.06
N VAL A 5 8.98 7.97 -18.88
CA VAL A 5 9.19 6.53 -18.61
C VAL A 5 8.22 5.66 -19.39
N PHE A 6 7.00 6.15 -19.66
CA PHE A 6 6.01 5.43 -20.47
C PHE A 6 6.24 5.56 -21.98
N ALA A 7 7.17 6.42 -22.40
CA ALA A 7 7.60 6.56 -23.78
C ALA A 7 8.78 5.63 -24.15
N VAL A 8 9.07 4.62 -23.32
CA VAL A 8 10.07 3.59 -23.68
C VAL A 8 9.59 2.91 -24.98
N PRO A 9 10.39 2.92 -26.06
CA PRO A 9 10.01 2.22 -27.26
C PRO A 9 9.75 0.76 -26.91
N ALA A 10 8.61 0.24 -27.36
CA ALA A 10 8.21 -1.13 -27.10
C ALA A 10 9.37 -2.06 -27.38
N ALA A 11 10.02 -2.55 -26.35
CA ALA A 11 10.90 -3.70 -26.46
C ALA A 11 10.08 -4.77 -27.16
N ALA A 12 10.70 -5.53 -28.08
CA ALA A 12 10.01 -6.54 -28.86
C ALA A 12 9.07 -7.31 -27.95
N PRO A 13 7.79 -7.42 -28.30
CA PRO A 13 6.79 -7.99 -27.38
C PRO A 13 7.31 -9.35 -26.93
N SER A 14 7.45 -9.53 -25.63
CA SER A 14 7.66 -10.84 -25.04
C SER A 14 6.59 -11.74 -25.66
N SER A 15 6.93 -12.89 -26.19
CA SER A 15 6.09 -13.78 -27.03
C SER A 15 4.78 -14.26 -26.36
N HIS A 16 4.46 -13.74 -25.21
CA HIS A 16 3.23 -13.94 -24.45
C HIS A 16 2.46 -12.63 -24.39
N ALA A 17 1.57 -12.39 -25.36
CA ALA A 17 0.59 -11.31 -25.29
C ALA A 17 -0.13 -11.39 -23.93
N GLN A 18 0.17 -10.46 -23.02
CA GLN A 18 -0.28 -10.52 -21.65
C GLN A 18 -1.78 -10.15 -21.57
N GLU A 19 -2.51 -10.92 -20.78
CA GLU A 19 -3.91 -10.63 -20.48
C GLU A 19 -3.99 -9.61 -19.34
N ALA A 20 -4.80 -8.59 -19.48
CA ALA A 20 -5.13 -7.68 -18.38
C ALA A 20 -5.75 -8.46 -17.23
N SER A 21 -5.37 -8.10 -16.01
CA SER A 21 -5.99 -8.62 -14.80
C SER A 21 -6.12 -7.51 -13.76
N SER A 22 -7.17 -7.58 -12.93
CA SER A 22 -7.39 -6.59 -11.88
C SER A 22 -6.23 -6.56 -10.89
N PHE A 23 -6.04 -5.41 -10.23
CA PHE A 23 -5.08 -5.32 -9.15
C PHE A 23 -5.62 -6.00 -7.88
N ILE A 24 -4.73 -6.61 -7.13
CA ILE A 24 -5.04 -7.12 -5.80
C ILE A 24 -5.36 -5.94 -4.87
N ALA A 25 -6.39 -6.06 -4.05
CA ALA A 25 -6.71 -5.04 -3.05
C ALA A 25 -5.53 -4.79 -2.11
N SER A 26 -5.30 -3.55 -1.72
CA SER A 26 -4.13 -3.15 -0.92
C SER A 26 -4.06 -3.82 0.46
N ASP A 27 -5.21 -4.25 1.00
CA ASP A 27 -5.35 -4.95 2.28
C ASP A 27 -5.35 -6.49 2.16
N HIS A 28 -5.16 -7.00 0.94
CA HIS A 28 -5.26 -8.43 0.67
C HIS A 28 -4.08 -9.22 1.24
N TRP A 29 -4.35 -10.44 1.70
CA TRP A 29 -3.36 -11.35 2.29
C TRP A 29 -2.14 -11.65 1.40
N VAL A 30 -2.31 -11.57 0.10
CA VAL A 30 -1.28 -11.84 -0.92
C VAL A 30 -0.06 -10.95 -0.73
N HIS A 31 -0.23 -9.66 -0.40
CA HIS A 31 0.91 -8.75 -0.19
C HIS A 31 1.84 -9.25 0.91
N GLY A 32 1.25 -9.76 2.00
CA GLY A 32 2.02 -10.36 3.08
C GLY A 32 2.73 -11.66 2.69
N ALA A 33 2.08 -12.50 1.90
CA ALA A 33 2.68 -13.73 1.38
C ALA A 33 3.84 -13.46 0.42
N LEU A 34 3.65 -12.54 -0.55
CA LEU A 34 4.71 -12.15 -1.50
C LEU A 34 5.90 -11.51 -0.79
N ARG A 35 5.65 -10.62 0.17
CA ARG A 35 6.72 -10.00 0.97
C ARG A 35 7.55 -11.05 1.71
N ARG A 36 6.91 -12.04 2.31
CA ARG A 36 7.58 -13.16 2.98
C ARG A 36 8.37 -14.02 2.00
N LEU A 37 7.76 -14.41 0.87
CA LEU A 37 8.43 -15.22 -0.15
C LEU A 37 9.62 -14.48 -0.78
N ASP A 38 9.53 -13.15 -0.96
CA ASP A 38 10.67 -12.34 -1.38
C ASP A 38 11.77 -12.33 -0.31
N GLY A 39 11.44 -12.09 0.95
CA GLY A 39 12.40 -12.14 2.05
C GLY A 39 13.12 -13.49 2.17
N LEU A 40 12.43 -14.60 1.84
CA LEU A 40 13.01 -15.94 1.73
C LEU A 40 13.89 -16.13 0.48
N GLY A 41 13.90 -15.18 -0.46
CA GLY A 41 14.64 -15.29 -1.71
C GLY A 41 13.96 -16.16 -2.78
N LEU A 42 12.69 -16.48 -2.63
CA LEU A 42 11.95 -17.39 -3.53
C LEU A 42 11.34 -16.71 -4.75
N LEU A 43 11.38 -15.36 -4.83
CA LEU A 43 10.80 -14.60 -5.95
C LEU A 43 11.85 -14.05 -6.92
N ALA A 44 13.10 -14.47 -6.84
CA ALA A 44 14.21 -14.02 -7.69
C ALA A 44 14.32 -12.48 -7.84
N GLY A 45 13.66 -11.73 -6.93
CA GLY A 45 13.62 -10.28 -6.98
C GLY A 45 12.56 -9.69 -7.93
N GLU A 46 11.62 -10.46 -8.40
CA GLU A 46 10.57 -9.97 -9.30
C GLU A 46 9.41 -9.24 -8.60
N TYR A 47 9.40 -9.19 -7.29
CA TYR A 47 8.41 -8.50 -6.46
C TYR A 47 9.01 -7.22 -5.85
N ASP A 48 8.29 -6.10 -5.94
CA ASP A 48 8.63 -4.84 -5.27
C ASP A 48 7.75 -4.66 -4.04
N PRO A 49 8.27 -4.79 -2.80
CA PRO A 49 7.51 -4.58 -1.57
C PRO A 49 7.00 -3.15 -1.39
N GLY A 50 7.57 -2.19 -2.11
CA GLY A 50 7.15 -0.79 -2.09
C GLY A 50 6.02 -0.47 -3.07
N ALA A 51 5.66 -1.38 -3.99
CA ALA A 51 4.54 -1.24 -4.91
C ALA A 51 3.36 -2.08 -4.43
N ARG A 52 2.26 -1.44 -4.05
CA ARG A 52 1.04 -2.17 -3.63
C ARG A 52 0.09 -2.48 -4.77
N SER A 53 0.36 -1.97 -5.96
CA SER A 53 -0.42 -2.23 -7.17
C SER A 53 0.13 -3.45 -7.90
N VAL A 54 -0.25 -4.64 -7.46
CA VAL A 54 0.18 -5.91 -8.07
C VAL A 54 -1.01 -6.54 -8.79
N ALA A 55 -0.86 -6.82 -10.08
CA ALA A 55 -1.90 -7.47 -10.87
C ALA A 55 -2.06 -8.94 -10.48
N GLU A 56 -3.29 -9.46 -10.46
CA GLU A 56 -3.59 -10.86 -10.10
C GLU A 56 -2.76 -11.86 -10.91
N ARG A 57 -2.54 -11.59 -12.20
CA ARG A 57 -1.73 -12.43 -13.06
C ARG A 57 -0.27 -12.48 -12.63
N SER A 58 0.29 -11.33 -12.26
CA SER A 58 1.67 -11.26 -11.75
C SER A 58 1.80 -12.06 -10.46
N VAL A 59 0.79 -12.02 -9.59
CA VAL A 59 0.74 -12.83 -8.37
C VAL A 59 0.72 -14.32 -8.69
N ASP A 60 -0.13 -14.78 -9.62
CA ASP A 60 -0.17 -16.20 -10.02
C ASP A 60 1.19 -16.68 -10.48
N ARG A 61 1.87 -15.91 -11.36
CA ARG A 61 3.22 -16.21 -11.83
C ARG A 61 4.23 -16.26 -10.68
N LEU A 62 4.27 -15.23 -9.84
CA LEU A 62 5.19 -15.14 -8.70
C LEU A 62 4.99 -16.30 -7.71
N LEU A 63 3.76 -16.69 -7.41
CA LEU A 63 3.49 -17.82 -6.52
C LEU A 63 3.93 -19.16 -7.13
N ARG A 64 3.74 -19.36 -8.44
CA ARG A 64 4.24 -20.57 -9.14
C ARG A 64 5.77 -20.63 -9.16
N ASP A 65 6.41 -19.48 -9.38
CA ASP A 65 7.87 -19.39 -9.35
C ASP A 65 8.39 -19.68 -7.94
N ALA A 66 7.73 -19.16 -6.90
CA ALA A 66 8.05 -19.46 -5.52
C ALA A 66 7.91 -20.95 -5.19
N VAL A 67 6.86 -21.63 -5.69
CA VAL A 67 6.70 -23.07 -5.49
C VAL A 67 7.83 -23.85 -6.14
N ARG A 68 8.27 -23.46 -7.35
CA ARG A 68 9.42 -24.09 -8.02
C ARG A 68 10.72 -23.84 -7.28
N ALA A 69 10.94 -22.62 -6.82
CA ALA A 69 12.14 -22.25 -6.07
C ALA A 69 12.21 -22.88 -4.67
N ALA A 70 11.04 -23.14 -4.06
CA ALA A 70 10.94 -23.72 -2.73
C ALA A 70 11.05 -25.26 -2.71
N ALA A 71 11.07 -25.92 -3.87
CA ALA A 71 11.09 -27.38 -3.95
C ALA A 71 12.28 -27.97 -3.15
N GLY A 72 12.00 -28.94 -2.26
CA GLY A 72 12.99 -29.57 -1.38
C GLY A 72 13.47 -28.69 -0.22
N THR A 73 12.92 -27.50 -0.01
CA THR A 73 13.22 -26.63 1.13
C THR A 73 12.15 -26.74 2.22
N PRO A 74 12.43 -26.30 3.47
CA PRO A 74 11.41 -26.22 4.53
C PRO A 74 10.22 -25.31 4.21
N TYR A 75 10.29 -24.52 3.14
CA TYR A 75 9.29 -23.52 2.74
C TYR A 75 8.34 -24.02 1.64
N GLU A 76 8.57 -25.23 1.09
CA GLU A 76 7.79 -25.79 -0.02
C GLU A 76 6.28 -25.86 0.30
N ALA A 77 5.94 -26.39 1.48
CA ALA A 77 4.55 -26.52 1.90
C ALA A 77 3.86 -25.14 2.00
N ALA A 78 4.53 -24.14 2.55
CA ALA A 78 3.99 -22.78 2.67
C ALA A 78 3.80 -22.10 1.29
N ALA A 79 4.78 -22.23 0.39
CA ALA A 79 4.68 -21.68 -0.96
C ALA A 79 3.51 -22.33 -1.74
N ARG A 80 3.35 -23.65 -1.62
CA ARG A 80 2.24 -24.40 -2.22
C ARG A 80 0.90 -23.97 -1.62
N GLY A 81 0.79 -23.84 -0.29
CA GLY A 81 -0.42 -23.41 0.39
C GLY A 81 -0.86 -22.00 -0.04
N TYR A 82 0.08 -21.07 -0.26
CA TYR A 82 -0.25 -19.75 -0.81
C TYR A 82 -0.77 -19.82 -2.25
N LEU A 83 -0.15 -20.64 -3.11
CA LEU A 83 -0.60 -20.83 -4.49
C LEU A 83 -1.99 -21.47 -4.53
N GLU A 84 -2.23 -22.54 -3.78
CA GLU A 84 -3.53 -23.22 -3.70
C GLU A 84 -4.62 -22.26 -3.26
N ARG A 85 -4.38 -21.49 -2.19
CA ARG A 85 -5.31 -20.48 -1.71
C ARG A 85 -5.60 -19.41 -2.76
N PHE A 86 -4.58 -18.96 -3.49
CA PHE A 86 -4.75 -17.99 -4.57
C PHE A 86 -5.60 -18.55 -5.73
N ILE A 87 -5.35 -19.80 -6.13
CA ILE A 87 -6.12 -20.49 -7.18
C ILE A 87 -7.58 -20.67 -6.75
N GLU A 88 -7.84 -20.98 -5.49
CA GLU A 88 -9.19 -21.10 -4.98
C GLU A 88 -9.95 -19.78 -4.99
N GLU A 89 -9.27 -18.66 -4.74
CA GLU A 89 -9.88 -17.34 -4.74
C GLU A 89 -10.07 -16.77 -6.15
N PHE A 90 -9.04 -16.83 -6.99
CA PHE A 90 -9.00 -16.15 -8.29
C PHE A 90 -9.07 -17.07 -9.50
N GLY A 91 -9.01 -18.38 -9.31
CA GLY A 91 -8.98 -19.38 -10.36
C GLY A 91 -7.59 -19.76 -10.82
N ASP A 92 -7.51 -20.95 -11.41
CA ASP A 92 -6.28 -21.40 -12.07
C ASP A 92 -6.06 -20.58 -13.35
N ARG A 93 -4.88 -19.96 -13.43
CA ARG A 93 -4.50 -19.08 -14.54
C ARG A 93 -3.42 -19.71 -15.43
N ARG A 94 -3.22 -21.04 -15.33
CA ARG A 94 -2.32 -21.73 -16.25
C ARG A 94 -2.71 -21.39 -17.70
N PRO A 95 -1.73 -21.28 -18.62
CA PRO A 95 -2.02 -21.11 -20.03
C PRO A 95 -2.90 -22.26 -20.52
N ILE A 96 -4.16 -21.99 -20.72
CA ILE A 96 -5.10 -22.89 -21.40
C ILE A 96 -5.00 -22.56 -22.88
N GLU A 97 -5.12 -23.56 -23.75
CA GLU A 97 -5.17 -23.33 -25.20
C GLU A 97 -6.19 -22.23 -25.55
N PRO A 98 -5.88 -21.36 -26.53
CA PRO A 98 -6.75 -20.22 -26.87
C PRO A 98 -8.20 -20.59 -27.13
N ALA A 99 -8.45 -21.78 -27.67
CA ALA A 99 -9.79 -22.28 -27.96
C ALA A 99 -10.65 -22.63 -26.73
N GLN A 100 -10.05 -22.79 -25.55
CA GLN A 100 -10.74 -23.20 -24.33
C GLN A 100 -10.96 -22.04 -23.35
N ARG A 101 -10.58 -20.80 -23.70
CA ARG A 101 -10.68 -19.66 -22.80
C ARG A 101 -12.09 -19.11 -22.80
N SER A 102 -12.71 -19.05 -21.61
CA SER A 102 -13.92 -18.25 -21.44
C SER A 102 -13.60 -16.77 -21.69
N PRO A 103 -14.38 -16.08 -22.54
CA PRO A 103 -14.21 -14.65 -22.80
C PRO A 103 -14.50 -13.80 -21.55
N VAL A 104 -15.19 -14.35 -20.56
CA VAL A 104 -15.58 -13.68 -19.32
C VAL A 104 -15.19 -14.55 -18.14
N ARG A 105 -14.51 -13.96 -17.15
CA ARG A 105 -14.25 -14.56 -15.85
C ARG A 105 -14.76 -13.62 -14.77
N LEU A 106 -15.52 -14.15 -13.84
CA LEU A 106 -16.10 -13.42 -12.72
C LEU A 106 -15.70 -14.08 -11.42
N GLY A 107 -15.52 -13.28 -10.38
CA GLY A 107 -15.37 -13.75 -9.03
C GLY A 107 -15.95 -12.75 -8.04
N ALA A 108 -16.34 -13.23 -6.89
CA ALA A 108 -16.89 -12.42 -5.83
C ALA A 108 -16.46 -12.91 -4.45
N ALA A 109 -16.40 -12.00 -3.49
CA ALA A 109 -16.25 -12.31 -2.07
C ALA A 109 -17.24 -11.48 -1.27
N VAL A 110 -17.84 -12.09 -0.27
CA VAL A 110 -18.71 -11.41 0.69
C VAL A 110 -18.17 -11.65 2.09
N GLU A 111 -18.00 -10.58 2.84
CA GLU A 111 -17.64 -10.62 4.24
C GLU A 111 -18.84 -10.10 5.04
N LEU A 112 -19.21 -10.80 6.10
CA LEU A 112 -20.22 -10.38 7.04
C LEU A 112 -19.65 -10.48 8.45
N GLY A 113 -19.69 -9.39 9.18
CA GLY A 113 -19.08 -9.30 10.49
C GLY A 113 -19.79 -8.34 11.42
N PHE A 114 -19.25 -8.25 12.62
CA PHE A 114 -19.65 -7.33 13.65
C PHE A 114 -18.44 -6.58 14.18
N GLY A 115 -18.55 -5.25 14.24
CA GLY A 115 -17.53 -4.37 14.79
C GLY A 115 -18.01 -3.73 16.08
N ALA A 116 -17.08 -3.55 17.01
CA ALA A 116 -17.26 -2.79 18.23
C ALA A 116 -16.07 -1.87 18.47
N GLU A 117 -16.37 -0.65 18.91
CA GLU A 117 -15.40 0.39 19.22
C GLU A 117 -15.69 0.99 20.59
N SER A 118 -14.66 1.23 21.39
CA SER A 118 -14.77 1.94 22.65
C SER A 118 -13.61 2.91 22.87
N GLY A 119 -13.90 4.06 23.46
CA GLY A 119 -12.91 5.07 23.80
C GLY A 119 -12.29 5.77 22.58
N ALA A 120 -12.96 5.76 21.44
CA ALA A 120 -12.52 6.53 20.28
C ALA A 120 -12.50 8.00 20.63
N VAL A 121 -11.30 8.58 20.61
CA VAL A 121 -11.14 10.02 20.69
C VAL A 121 -11.45 10.55 19.29
N THR A 122 -12.59 11.21 19.14
CA THR A 122 -12.85 12.03 17.98
C THR A 122 -12.01 13.30 18.16
N GLY A 123 -10.78 13.29 17.67
CA GLY A 123 -9.94 14.47 17.63
C GLY A 123 -10.65 15.59 16.87
N GLY A 124 -10.49 16.82 17.31
CA GLY A 124 -11.10 17.99 16.69
C GLY A 124 -10.70 18.23 15.23
N SER A 125 -9.72 17.51 14.71
CA SER A 125 -9.27 17.57 13.32
C SER A 125 -10.09 16.73 12.34
N GLY A 126 -11.05 15.93 12.81
CA GLY A 126 -11.83 15.04 11.93
C GLY A 126 -11.05 13.92 11.25
N TYR A 127 -9.76 13.78 11.51
CA TYR A 127 -8.94 12.71 10.94
C TYR A 127 -9.34 11.34 11.50
N ARG A 128 -9.91 10.51 10.64
CA ARG A 128 -10.37 9.16 10.98
C ARG A 128 -9.39 8.08 10.56
N ASN A 129 -8.11 8.38 10.54
CA ASN A 129 -7.13 7.34 10.25
C ASN A 129 -7.14 6.31 11.37
N GLY A 130 -7.70 5.17 11.04
CA GLY A 130 -7.41 3.99 11.82
C GLY A 130 -5.90 3.79 11.83
N ILE A 131 -5.32 3.92 12.97
CA ILE A 131 -3.93 3.65 13.23
C ILE A 131 -3.61 2.24 12.73
N ASN A 132 -2.65 2.08 11.85
CA ASN A 132 -2.21 0.80 11.28
C ASN A 132 -3.17 0.10 10.32
N TRP A 133 -3.97 0.84 9.64
CA TRP A 133 -4.99 0.29 8.79
C TRP A 133 -4.53 0.19 7.34
N THR A 134 -4.71 -0.96 6.73
CA THR A 134 -4.31 -1.24 5.34
C THR A 134 -5.51 -1.18 4.40
N GLY A 135 -6.40 -0.22 4.55
CA GLY A 135 -7.53 -0.03 3.65
C GLY A 135 -8.60 0.87 4.24
N PRO A 136 -9.28 1.65 3.41
CA PRO A 136 -10.25 2.65 3.86
C PRO A 136 -11.50 2.05 4.48
N SER A 137 -11.79 0.79 4.18
CA SER A 137 -13.02 0.12 4.55
C SER A 137 -13.08 -0.39 5.97
N ARG A 138 -11.95 -0.56 6.62
CA ARG A 138 -11.88 -1.24 7.91
C ARG A 138 -11.86 -0.32 9.11
N ILE A 139 -12.35 0.89 9.00
CA ILE A 139 -12.49 1.78 10.16
C ILE A 139 -13.89 1.62 10.69
N PRO A 140 -14.12 0.88 11.77
CA PRO A 140 -15.42 0.89 12.42
C PRO A 140 -15.68 2.31 12.90
N SER A 141 -16.76 2.92 12.45
CA SER A 141 -17.20 4.25 12.90
C SER A 141 -18.28 4.12 13.98
N SER A 142 -18.79 2.91 14.17
CA SER A 142 -19.86 2.62 15.14
C SER A 142 -19.89 1.14 15.48
N ASN A 143 -20.51 0.81 16.60
CA ASN A 143 -20.85 -0.56 16.97
C ASN A 143 -21.94 -1.07 16.02
N GLY A 144 -21.75 -2.22 15.41
CA GLY A 144 -22.77 -2.80 14.55
C GLY A 144 -22.28 -3.79 13.50
N VAL A 145 -23.20 -4.13 12.61
CA VAL A 145 -22.94 -5.04 11.50
C VAL A 145 -22.10 -4.34 10.42
N VAL A 146 -21.11 -5.04 9.94
CA VAL A 146 -20.24 -4.62 8.83
C VAL A 146 -20.31 -5.68 7.75
N SER A 147 -20.64 -5.28 6.53
CA SER A 147 -20.61 -6.16 5.36
C SER A 147 -19.66 -5.59 4.31
N LYS A 148 -18.73 -6.40 3.82
CA LYS A 148 -17.86 -6.05 2.72
C LYS A 148 -18.17 -6.94 1.52
N VAL A 149 -18.33 -6.30 0.36
CA VAL A 149 -18.56 -7.01 -0.90
C VAL A 149 -17.43 -6.64 -1.86
N ALA A 150 -16.88 -7.64 -2.53
CA ALA A 150 -15.90 -7.44 -3.59
C ALA A 150 -16.29 -8.28 -4.81
N LEU A 151 -16.29 -7.66 -5.98
CA LEU A 151 -16.53 -8.27 -7.28
C LEU A 151 -15.34 -7.95 -8.17
N TRP A 152 -14.90 -8.92 -8.97
CA TRP A 152 -13.88 -8.68 -9.99
C TRP A 152 -14.24 -9.42 -11.28
N ALA A 153 -13.86 -8.83 -12.39
CA ALA A 153 -14.19 -9.33 -13.71
C ALA A 153 -13.00 -9.18 -14.67
N HIS A 154 -12.89 -10.13 -15.59
CA HIS A 154 -11.98 -10.05 -16.73
C HIS A 154 -12.80 -10.29 -17.99
N LEU A 155 -12.66 -9.40 -18.96
CA LEU A 155 -13.36 -9.43 -20.25
C LEU A 155 -12.33 -9.53 -21.37
N GLY A 156 -12.27 -10.72 -21.98
CA GLY A 156 -11.26 -11.01 -22.99
C GLY A 156 -9.83 -10.89 -22.44
N ARG A 157 -8.92 -10.36 -23.28
CA ARG A 157 -7.48 -10.26 -22.96
C ARG A 157 -7.05 -8.89 -22.43
N HIS A 158 -7.87 -7.86 -22.63
CA HIS A 158 -7.44 -6.48 -22.46
C HIS A 158 -8.17 -5.72 -21.37
N VAL A 159 -9.33 -6.20 -20.92
CA VAL A 159 -10.16 -5.47 -19.97
C VAL A 159 -10.30 -6.26 -18.67
N ALA A 160 -10.10 -5.58 -17.57
CA ALA A 160 -10.37 -6.10 -16.23
C ALA A 160 -11.02 -5.00 -15.38
N GLY A 161 -11.66 -5.38 -14.31
CA GLY A 161 -12.26 -4.43 -13.40
C GLY A 161 -12.51 -5.03 -12.03
N ARG A 162 -12.68 -4.14 -11.05
CA ARG A 162 -12.99 -4.51 -9.67
C ARG A 162 -13.95 -3.50 -9.08
N VAL A 163 -14.89 -3.98 -8.29
CA VAL A 163 -15.75 -3.16 -7.43
C VAL A 163 -15.69 -3.76 -6.03
N SER A 164 -15.39 -2.97 -5.03
CA SER A 164 -15.46 -3.39 -3.63
C SER A 164 -15.89 -2.23 -2.74
N GLY A 165 -16.65 -2.54 -1.70
CA GLY A 165 -17.13 -1.55 -0.76
C GLY A 165 -17.60 -2.18 0.53
N VAL A 166 -17.83 -1.33 1.51
CA VAL A 166 -18.31 -1.69 2.84
C VAL A 166 -19.64 -1.03 3.10
N LEU A 167 -20.56 -1.82 3.58
CA LEU A 167 -21.87 -1.40 4.09
C LEU A 167 -21.87 -1.54 5.62
N ARG A 168 -22.33 -0.52 6.30
CA ARG A 168 -22.53 -0.48 7.74
C ARG A 168 -23.96 -0.08 8.02
N SER A 169 -24.38 -0.21 9.27
CA SER A 169 -25.72 0.22 9.69
C SER A 169 -26.03 1.69 9.44
N ASP A 170 -25.00 2.53 9.40
CA ASP A 170 -25.08 3.99 9.32
C ASP A 170 -24.40 4.60 8.08
N SER A 171 -23.65 3.82 7.33
CA SER A 171 -22.84 4.36 6.23
C SER A 171 -22.49 3.31 5.18
N ALA A 172 -22.18 3.80 3.99
CA ALA A 172 -21.61 2.99 2.91
C ALA A 172 -20.32 3.66 2.40
N ALA A 173 -19.30 2.88 2.12
CA ALA A 173 -18.05 3.36 1.55
C ALA A 173 -17.62 2.48 0.38
N LEU A 174 -17.19 3.10 -0.71
CA LEU A 174 -16.64 2.44 -1.87
C LEU A 174 -15.12 2.46 -1.78
N ASP A 175 -14.50 1.28 -1.76
CA ASP A 175 -13.03 1.16 -1.71
C ASP A 175 -12.44 1.17 -3.11
N ASP A 176 -12.79 0.19 -3.93
CA ASP A 176 -12.39 0.10 -5.31
C ASP A 176 -13.63 0.09 -6.22
N ALA A 177 -13.58 0.83 -7.31
CA ALA A 177 -14.55 0.76 -8.40
C ALA A 177 -13.87 1.27 -9.68
N TYR A 178 -13.16 0.40 -10.39
CA TYR A 178 -12.38 0.80 -11.55
C TYR A 178 -12.45 -0.20 -12.69
N ALA A 179 -12.21 0.32 -13.89
CA ALA A 179 -11.90 -0.46 -15.07
C ALA A 179 -10.42 -0.31 -15.42
N LEU A 180 -9.81 -1.37 -15.91
CA LEU A 180 -8.42 -1.44 -16.36
C LEU A 180 -8.38 -1.93 -17.82
N LEU A 181 -7.68 -1.20 -18.66
CA LEU A 181 -7.30 -1.60 -20.00
C LEU A 181 -5.80 -1.96 -20.02
N GLY A 182 -5.45 -3.18 -20.40
CA GLY A 182 -4.07 -3.64 -20.49
C GLY A 182 -3.66 -3.88 -21.96
N VAL A 183 -2.51 -3.32 -22.34
CA VAL A 183 -1.89 -3.54 -23.64
C VAL A 183 -0.40 -3.79 -23.43
N GLY A 184 0.04 -5.03 -23.72
CA GLY A 184 1.40 -5.45 -23.35
C GLY A 184 1.62 -5.34 -21.83
N ASP A 185 2.71 -4.68 -21.45
CA ASP A 185 3.07 -4.50 -20.04
C ASP A 185 2.45 -3.24 -19.43
N VAL A 186 1.71 -2.43 -20.19
CA VAL A 186 1.11 -1.17 -19.72
C VAL A 186 -0.37 -1.38 -19.43
N GLY A 187 -0.80 -0.95 -18.25
CA GLY A 187 -2.20 -0.85 -17.85
C GLY A 187 -2.63 0.61 -17.67
N ALA A 188 -3.76 0.97 -18.26
CA ALA A 188 -4.44 2.23 -17.99
C ALA A 188 -5.73 1.94 -17.20
N TRP A 189 -5.95 2.65 -16.12
CA TRP A 189 -7.14 2.48 -15.30
C TRP A 189 -7.91 3.80 -15.12
N VAL A 190 -9.20 3.69 -14.91
CA VAL A 190 -10.09 4.79 -14.59
C VAL A 190 -11.12 4.34 -13.56
N GLY A 191 -11.42 5.20 -12.62
CA GLY A 191 -12.37 4.96 -11.54
C GLY A 191 -11.81 5.28 -10.17
N ARG A 192 -12.21 4.52 -9.15
CA ARG A 192 -11.79 4.71 -7.75
C ARG A 192 -10.90 3.55 -7.31
N ARG A 193 -9.76 3.87 -6.70
CA ARG A 193 -8.78 2.85 -6.32
C ARG A 193 -7.93 3.26 -5.13
N VAL A 194 -7.62 2.30 -4.25
CA VAL A 194 -6.65 2.47 -3.17
C VAL A 194 -5.25 2.31 -3.73
N VAL A 195 -4.38 3.28 -3.48
CA VAL A 195 -2.97 3.28 -3.90
C VAL A 195 -2.07 3.59 -2.71
N GLY A 196 -0.97 2.86 -2.59
CA GLY A 196 0.03 3.08 -1.55
C GLY A 196 1.44 2.83 -2.08
N PHE A 197 2.42 3.59 -1.56
CA PHE A 197 3.81 3.53 -1.98
C PHE A 197 4.74 3.38 -0.77
N GLY A 198 5.86 2.68 -0.98
CA GLY A 198 6.90 2.48 0.01
C GLY A 198 6.86 1.12 0.71
N PRO A 199 8.04 0.58 1.09
CA PRO A 199 8.19 -0.73 1.72
C PRO A 199 7.87 -0.76 3.21
N ALA A 200 7.57 0.39 3.84
CA ALA A 200 7.27 0.48 5.26
C ALA A 200 6.10 -0.41 5.68
N ALA A 201 6.27 -1.15 6.78
CA ALA A 201 5.25 -2.05 7.31
C ALA A 201 4.06 -1.29 7.90
N GLY A 202 4.31 -0.11 8.48
CA GLY A 202 3.31 0.78 9.06
C GLY A 202 2.57 1.65 8.07
N GLY A 203 3.09 1.80 6.85
CA GLY A 203 2.59 2.69 5.79
C GLY A 203 3.69 3.60 5.26
N GLY A 204 3.64 3.93 3.98
CA GLY A 204 4.64 4.78 3.32
C GLY A 204 4.58 6.25 3.74
N ILE A 205 5.68 6.95 3.60
CA ILE A 205 5.78 8.38 3.91
C ILE A 205 4.88 9.21 3.00
N VAL A 206 4.88 8.91 1.68
CA VAL A 206 4.11 9.68 0.69
C VAL A 206 2.66 9.24 0.67
N LEU A 207 2.40 7.92 0.52
CA LEU A 207 1.07 7.32 0.49
C LEU A 207 1.05 6.03 1.30
N SER A 208 0.29 6.03 2.38
CA SER A 208 0.15 4.84 3.26
C SER A 208 -0.77 3.74 2.70
N GLY A 209 -1.58 4.04 1.67
CA GLY A 209 -2.64 3.15 1.20
C GLY A 209 -3.90 3.19 2.05
N ALA A 210 -4.13 4.26 2.80
CA ALA A 210 -5.30 4.45 3.65
C ALA A 210 -6.49 5.11 2.95
N HIS A 211 -6.29 5.65 1.75
CA HIS A 211 -7.30 6.39 0.99
C HIS A 211 -7.50 5.82 -0.40
N ALA A 212 -8.75 5.89 -0.89
CA ALA A 212 -9.11 5.53 -2.26
C ALA A 212 -9.27 6.80 -3.11
N PHE A 213 -8.53 6.91 -4.18
CA PHE A 213 -8.52 8.04 -5.11
C PHE A 213 -9.44 7.79 -6.28
N THR A 214 -10.27 8.79 -6.62
CA THR A 214 -11.13 8.75 -7.81
C THR A 214 -10.46 9.52 -8.93
N GLY A 215 -10.10 8.82 -10.01
CA GLY A 215 -9.36 9.43 -11.12
C GLY A 215 -8.93 8.40 -12.16
N GLY A 216 -7.75 8.56 -12.70
CA GLY A 216 -7.18 7.64 -13.68
C GLY A 216 -5.66 7.59 -13.59
N GLY A 217 -5.09 6.50 -14.06
CA GLY A 217 -3.65 6.30 -13.98
C GLY A 217 -3.12 5.27 -14.95
N LEU A 218 -1.79 5.21 -14.99
CA LEU A 218 -1.00 4.27 -15.77
C LEU A 218 -0.10 3.46 -14.83
N ALA A 219 0.06 2.18 -15.12
CA ALA A 219 0.97 1.32 -14.39
C ALA A 219 1.65 0.34 -15.34
N LEU A 220 2.91 0.00 -15.05
CA LEU A 220 3.50 -1.21 -15.59
C LEU A 220 2.93 -2.40 -14.82
N LEU A 221 2.20 -3.26 -15.51
CA LEU A 221 1.51 -4.43 -14.93
C LEU A 221 2.51 -5.48 -14.45
N GLU A 222 3.68 -5.52 -15.09
CA GLU A 222 4.84 -6.32 -14.71
C GLU A 222 6.11 -5.47 -14.78
N GLY A 223 7.18 -5.97 -14.16
CA GLY A 223 8.48 -5.33 -14.27
C GLY A 223 9.08 -5.50 -15.67
N VAL A 224 9.60 -4.42 -16.24
CA VAL A 224 10.20 -4.39 -17.57
C VAL A 224 11.72 -4.36 -17.46
N ALA A 225 12.39 -5.36 -18.05
CA ALA A 225 13.84 -5.36 -18.14
C ALA A 225 14.32 -4.26 -19.09
N LEU A 226 15.24 -3.41 -18.62
CA LEU A 226 15.73 -2.29 -19.41
C LEU A 226 16.71 -2.76 -20.49
N PRO A 227 16.61 -2.23 -21.74
CA PRO A 227 17.46 -2.64 -22.84
C PRO A 227 18.83 -1.92 -22.86
N GLY A 228 19.76 -2.47 -23.63
CA GLY A 228 21.06 -1.85 -23.94
C GLY A 228 21.91 -1.57 -22.69
N VAL A 229 22.49 -0.38 -22.61
CA VAL A 229 23.29 0.06 -21.44
C VAL A 229 22.44 0.21 -20.18
N LEU A 230 21.15 0.47 -20.29
CA LEU A 230 20.23 0.60 -19.14
C LEU A 230 19.97 -0.73 -18.43
N ARG A 231 20.34 -1.87 -19.01
CA ARG A 231 20.23 -3.21 -18.38
C ARG A 231 20.89 -3.28 -17.00
N TYR A 232 21.90 -2.44 -16.74
CA TYR A 232 22.56 -2.38 -15.42
C TYR A 232 21.68 -1.75 -14.33
N LEU A 233 20.61 -1.05 -14.70
CA LEU A 233 19.57 -0.58 -13.78
C LEU A 233 18.53 -1.68 -13.49
N GLY A 234 18.58 -2.80 -14.21
CA GLY A 234 17.78 -3.99 -14.00
C GLY A 234 16.34 -3.85 -14.45
N VAL A 235 15.42 -4.21 -13.59
CA VAL A 235 13.99 -4.22 -13.87
C VAL A 235 13.36 -2.90 -13.42
N LEU A 236 12.63 -2.27 -14.35
CA LEU A 236 11.85 -1.05 -14.10
C LEU A 236 10.41 -1.41 -13.74
N ARG A 237 9.87 -0.77 -12.70
CA ARG A 237 8.43 -0.71 -12.42
C ARG A 237 8.02 0.75 -12.26
N ALA A 238 6.82 1.08 -12.71
CA ALA A 238 6.30 2.44 -12.61
C ALA A 238 4.78 2.43 -12.48
N GLU A 239 4.27 3.36 -11.69
CA GLU A 239 2.86 3.67 -11.57
C GLU A 239 2.70 5.17 -11.39
N THR A 240 1.66 5.75 -12.01
CA THR A 240 1.27 7.15 -11.81
C THR A 240 -0.23 7.30 -11.96
N PHE A 241 -0.80 8.27 -11.24
CA PHE A 241 -2.23 8.59 -11.37
C PHE A 241 -2.48 10.06 -11.09
N LEU A 242 -3.62 10.52 -11.59
CA LEU A 242 -4.20 11.83 -11.33
C LEU A 242 -5.62 11.64 -10.78
N SER A 243 -5.94 12.37 -9.73
CA SER A 243 -7.21 12.36 -9.01
C SER A 243 -7.61 13.78 -8.65
N SER A 244 -8.83 13.99 -8.19
CA SER A 244 -9.16 15.10 -7.33
C SER A 244 -9.33 14.61 -5.89
N VAL A 245 -9.04 15.46 -4.95
CA VAL A 245 -9.32 15.24 -3.53
C VAL A 245 -10.37 16.23 -3.07
N ASN A 246 -10.95 16.01 -1.91
CA ASN A 246 -11.99 16.90 -1.39
C ASN A 246 -11.48 18.30 -1.10
N GLU A 247 -12.40 19.18 -0.74
CA GLU A 247 -12.07 20.49 -0.23
C GLU A 247 -11.00 20.41 0.85
N ASN A 248 -9.98 21.24 0.72
CA ASN A 248 -8.84 21.29 1.62
C ASN A 248 -8.60 22.73 2.07
N GLY A 249 -9.25 23.11 3.15
CA GLY A 249 -9.20 24.44 3.70
C GLY A 249 -9.87 25.47 2.77
N GLN A 250 -9.07 26.37 2.20
CA GLN A 250 -9.54 27.40 1.27
C GLN A 250 -9.58 26.96 -0.20
N VAL A 251 -9.05 25.77 -0.48
CA VAL A 251 -8.95 25.21 -1.81
C VAL A 251 -9.98 24.10 -1.96
N ALA A 252 -10.96 24.29 -2.85
CA ALA A 252 -11.94 23.26 -3.14
C ALA A 252 -11.49 22.38 -4.29
N GLU A 253 -11.65 21.07 -4.13
CA GLU A 253 -11.35 20.05 -5.14
C GLU A 253 -9.97 20.18 -5.79
N PRO A 254 -8.87 20.26 -5.01
CA PRO A 254 -7.54 20.30 -5.59
C PRO A 254 -7.23 19.02 -6.35
N TRP A 255 -6.47 19.17 -7.41
CA TRP A 255 -5.89 18.03 -8.10
C TRP A 255 -4.84 17.34 -7.22
N PHE A 256 -4.80 16.02 -7.28
CA PHE A 256 -3.81 15.20 -6.62
C PHE A 256 -3.13 14.29 -7.65
N TRP A 257 -1.85 14.50 -7.84
CA TRP A 257 -1.02 13.64 -8.66
C TRP A 257 -0.08 12.84 -7.78
N ALA A 258 0.12 11.55 -8.09
CA ALA A 258 1.15 10.75 -7.45
C ALA A 258 1.79 9.76 -8.43
N GLY A 259 3.04 9.41 -8.16
CA GLY A 259 3.76 8.41 -8.94
C GLY A 259 4.87 7.74 -8.15
N ARG A 260 5.12 6.50 -8.52
CA ARG A 260 6.24 5.67 -8.08
C ARG A 260 7.01 5.14 -9.28
N VAL A 261 8.32 5.18 -9.17
CA VAL A 261 9.24 4.47 -10.07
C VAL A 261 10.18 3.66 -9.21
N SER A 262 10.39 2.39 -9.53
CA SER A 262 11.41 1.57 -8.88
C SER A 262 12.29 0.86 -9.89
N LEU A 263 13.53 0.66 -9.50
CA LEU A 263 14.58 -0.02 -10.25
C LEU A 263 15.13 -1.16 -9.40
N GLN A 264 15.46 -2.25 -10.06
CA GLN A 264 16.05 -3.41 -9.44
C GLN A 264 17.40 -3.74 -10.08
N PRO A 265 18.47 -3.00 -9.73
CA PRO A 265 19.80 -3.19 -10.31
C PRO A 265 20.45 -4.51 -9.90
N HIS A 266 19.97 -5.14 -8.86
CA HIS A 266 20.44 -6.43 -8.37
C HIS A 266 19.25 -7.27 -7.86
N PRO A 267 19.25 -8.60 -8.01
CA PRO A 267 18.14 -9.44 -7.53
C PRO A 267 17.78 -9.28 -6.04
N ARG A 268 18.68 -8.74 -5.23
CA ARG A 268 18.49 -8.49 -3.79
C ARG A 268 18.22 -7.04 -3.44
N LEU A 269 18.31 -6.10 -4.40
CA LEU A 269 18.19 -4.67 -4.14
C LEU A 269 17.14 -4.04 -5.04
N ILE A 270 16.16 -3.39 -4.44
CA ILE A 270 15.19 -2.53 -5.11
C ILE A 270 15.36 -1.13 -4.55
N VAL A 271 15.37 -0.13 -5.43
CA VAL A 271 15.41 1.29 -5.06
C VAL A 271 14.19 1.95 -5.70
N GLY A 272 13.43 2.71 -4.91
CA GLY A 272 12.22 3.39 -5.33
C GLY A 272 12.30 4.91 -5.17
N LEU A 273 11.56 5.62 -6.00
CA LEU A 273 11.25 7.03 -5.85
C LEU A 273 9.74 7.19 -5.86
N ASN A 274 9.21 7.77 -4.80
CA ASN A 274 7.81 8.09 -4.61
C ASN A 274 7.64 9.60 -4.60
N ARG A 275 6.64 10.11 -5.28
CA ARG A 275 6.33 11.53 -5.26
C ARG A 275 4.85 11.75 -5.43
N ALA A 276 4.32 12.74 -4.72
CA ALA A 276 2.97 13.21 -4.90
C ALA A 276 2.86 14.72 -4.69
N ALA A 277 1.82 15.32 -5.25
CA ALA A 277 1.54 16.75 -5.16
C ALA A 277 0.04 17.02 -5.16
N MET A 278 -0.41 17.93 -4.29
CA MET A 278 -1.70 18.61 -4.37
C MET A 278 -1.51 19.95 -5.06
N PHE A 279 -2.38 20.31 -6.00
CA PHE A 279 -2.24 21.56 -6.76
C PHE A 279 -3.55 21.99 -7.41
N GLY A 280 -3.65 23.24 -7.84
CA GLY A 280 -4.86 23.76 -8.49
C GLY A 280 -6.07 23.75 -7.54
N GLY A 281 -7.26 23.55 -8.10
CA GLY A 281 -8.53 23.62 -7.36
C GLY A 281 -9.13 25.03 -7.32
N SER A 282 -10.41 25.11 -6.98
CA SER A 282 -11.09 26.40 -6.81
C SER A 282 -10.58 27.13 -5.58
N GLY A 283 -10.37 28.45 -5.70
CA GLY A 283 -9.75 29.25 -4.61
C GLY A 283 -8.22 29.27 -4.63
N ASN A 284 -7.57 28.51 -5.49
CA ASN A 284 -6.12 28.56 -5.70
C ASN A 284 -5.73 29.38 -6.94
N THR A 285 -4.43 29.65 -7.09
CA THR A 285 -3.88 30.35 -8.26
C THR A 285 -4.15 29.52 -9.54
N PRO A 286 -4.71 30.10 -10.60
CA PRO A 286 -4.93 29.40 -11.85
C PRO A 286 -3.64 28.86 -12.45
N LEU A 287 -3.64 27.58 -12.80
CA LEU A 287 -2.48 26.88 -13.35
C LEU A 287 -2.47 26.99 -14.89
N ARG A 288 -1.32 27.28 -15.46
CA ARG A 288 -1.04 27.09 -16.89
C ARG A 288 -0.58 25.65 -17.11
N PRO A 289 -0.71 25.07 -18.33
CA PRO A 289 -0.23 23.71 -18.61
C PRO A 289 1.24 23.47 -18.24
N ARG A 290 2.10 24.47 -18.41
CA ARG A 290 3.50 24.40 -17.99
C ARG A 290 3.69 24.26 -16.47
N ASP A 291 2.78 24.87 -15.70
CA ASP A 291 2.89 24.86 -14.24
C ASP A 291 2.57 23.45 -13.69
N VAL A 292 1.63 22.74 -14.34
CA VAL A 292 1.38 21.32 -14.04
C VAL A 292 2.64 20.47 -14.26
N LEU A 293 3.34 20.69 -15.37
CA LEU A 293 4.63 20.02 -15.61
C LEU A 293 5.67 20.39 -14.54
N TYR A 294 5.71 21.65 -14.12
CA TYR A 294 6.61 22.11 -13.07
C TYR A 294 6.32 21.46 -11.72
N VAL A 295 5.04 21.30 -11.36
CA VAL A 295 4.60 20.52 -10.19
C VAL A 295 5.11 19.09 -10.30
N MET A 296 4.88 18.44 -11.44
CA MET A 296 5.28 17.03 -11.63
C MET A 296 6.80 16.82 -11.55
N ILE A 297 7.62 17.75 -12.02
CA ILE A 297 9.09 17.64 -11.96
C ILE A 297 9.70 18.27 -10.69
N GLY A 298 8.89 18.88 -9.83
CA GLY A 298 9.34 19.44 -8.56
C GLY A 298 10.09 20.76 -8.65
N LYS A 299 9.81 21.57 -9.65
CA LYS A 299 10.51 22.85 -9.84
C LYS A 299 10.28 23.84 -8.69
N HIS A 300 9.14 23.74 -7.99
CA HIS A 300 8.76 24.61 -6.88
C HIS A 300 9.07 23.99 -5.50
N ALA A 301 9.58 22.77 -5.44
CA ALA A 301 9.92 22.11 -4.20
C ALA A 301 10.96 22.91 -3.40
N GLY A 302 10.72 23.07 -2.11
CA GLY A 302 11.61 23.80 -1.20
C GLY A 302 11.46 25.33 -1.22
N GLN A 303 10.44 25.87 -1.89
CA GLN A 303 10.20 27.32 -1.98
C GLN A 303 8.94 27.79 -1.22
N GLY A 304 8.25 26.88 -0.51
CA GLY A 304 6.97 27.22 0.13
C GLY A 304 5.94 27.69 -0.88
N SER A 305 5.73 26.91 -1.94
CA SER A 305 4.92 27.30 -3.09
C SER A 305 3.48 27.61 -2.72
N GLU A 306 2.95 28.73 -3.20
CA GLU A 306 1.51 29.05 -3.12
C GLU A 306 0.65 28.16 -4.03
N VAL A 307 1.30 27.44 -4.94
CA VAL A 307 0.64 26.74 -6.06
C VAL A 307 0.37 25.28 -5.72
N ASP A 308 1.25 24.66 -4.95
CA ASP A 308 1.24 23.22 -4.72
C ASP A 308 1.77 22.86 -3.32
N ASN A 309 1.37 21.70 -2.85
CA ASN A 309 1.89 21.00 -1.68
C ASN A 309 2.49 19.67 -2.15
N GLN A 310 3.77 19.42 -1.91
CA GLN A 310 4.50 18.30 -2.51
C GLN A 310 5.27 17.51 -1.46
N ILE A 311 5.22 16.19 -1.62
CA ILE A 311 6.05 15.25 -0.83
C ILE A 311 6.77 14.30 -1.78
N ALA A 312 8.04 14.06 -1.52
CA ALA A 312 8.84 13.06 -2.22
C ALA A 312 9.60 12.19 -1.23
N ALA A 313 9.80 10.91 -1.57
CA ALA A 313 10.62 9.99 -0.80
C ALA A 313 11.39 9.06 -1.72
N VAL A 314 12.64 8.78 -1.37
CA VAL A 314 13.38 7.64 -1.92
C VAL A 314 13.28 6.49 -0.94
N ASP A 315 13.21 5.29 -1.46
CA ASP A 315 13.19 4.08 -0.64
C ASP A 315 14.12 3.00 -1.19
N ALA A 316 14.49 2.09 -0.32
CA ALA A 316 15.24 0.91 -0.68
C ALA A 316 14.75 -0.31 0.09
N TRP A 317 14.76 -1.46 -0.58
CA TRP A 317 14.57 -2.78 -0.01
C TRP A 317 15.77 -3.65 -0.35
N TYR A 318 16.41 -4.25 0.66
CA TYR A 318 17.59 -5.07 0.46
C TYR A 318 17.52 -6.40 1.20
N ARG A 319 17.66 -7.50 0.47
CA ARG A 319 17.80 -8.84 1.06
C ARG A 319 19.27 -9.10 1.40
N VAL A 320 19.54 -9.18 2.69
CA VAL A 320 20.89 -9.36 3.21
C VAL A 320 21.37 -10.78 2.86
N PRO A 321 22.58 -10.93 2.30
CA PRO A 321 23.08 -12.24 1.86
C PRO A 321 23.61 -13.08 3.04
N ILE A 322 22.73 -13.35 4.02
CA ILE A 322 23.02 -14.21 5.17
C ILE A 322 22.29 -15.54 4.97
N ASN A 323 23.03 -16.64 4.91
CA ASN A 323 22.47 -17.96 4.61
C ASN A 323 21.70 -18.58 5.79
N VAL A 324 21.98 -18.14 7.01
CA VAL A 324 21.40 -18.73 8.24
C VAL A 324 20.05 -18.12 8.59
N VAL A 325 19.87 -16.82 8.28
CA VAL A 325 18.66 -16.06 8.62
C VAL A 325 18.21 -15.28 7.39
N PRO A 326 17.01 -15.52 6.87
CA PRO A 326 16.46 -14.77 5.74
C PRO A 326 16.06 -13.37 6.20
N LEU A 327 17.01 -12.44 6.19
CA LEU A 327 16.88 -11.07 6.65
C LEU A 327 16.70 -10.12 5.46
N ALA A 328 15.68 -9.27 5.50
CA ALA A 328 15.56 -8.11 4.64
C ALA A 328 15.58 -6.83 5.48
N VAL A 329 16.18 -5.79 4.93
CA VAL A 329 16.17 -4.43 5.51
C VAL A 329 15.62 -3.44 4.53
N TYR A 330 15.00 -2.37 5.03
CA TYR A 330 14.43 -1.33 4.19
C TYR A 330 14.51 0.03 4.86
N ALA A 331 14.47 1.06 4.02
CA ALA A 331 14.43 2.44 4.48
C ALA A 331 13.59 3.29 3.52
N GLU A 332 12.97 4.33 4.05
CA GLU A 332 12.40 5.45 3.31
C GLU A 332 12.99 6.75 3.85
N TRP A 333 13.37 7.64 2.96
CA TRP A 333 13.85 8.99 3.27
C TRP A 333 13.01 9.98 2.48
N GLY A 334 12.20 10.76 3.19
CA GLY A 334 11.26 11.70 2.60
C GLY A 334 11.65 13.15 2.82
N SER A 335 11.15 14.01 1.92
CA SER A 335 11.21 15.46 2.00
C SER A 335 9.88 16.07 1.62
N GLU A 336 9.52 17.14 2.29
CA GLU A 336 8.35 17.96 2.02
C GLU A 336 8.78 19.34 1.49
N ASP A 337 7.99 19.99 0.65
CA ASP A 337 8.36 21.23 -0.02
C ASP A 337 8.54 22.41 0.94
N SER A 338 7.76 22.46 2.01
CA SER A 338 7.88 23.47 3.06
C SER A 338 9.02 23.19 4.04
N ALA A 339 9.61 22.00 3.97
CA ALA A 339 10.70 21.56 4.86
C ALA A 339 12.10 21.95 4.38
N GLY A 340 12.22 22.64 3.24
CA GLY A 340 13.50 23.01 2.67
C GLY A 340 14.19 21.88 1.91
N ALA A 341 15.51 21.77 2.04
CA ALA A 341 16.27 20.72 1.36
C ALA A 341 16.09 19.36 2.04
N TRP A 342 16.31 18.28 1.29
CA TRP A 342 16.21 16.87 1.74
C TRP A 342 16.96 16.54 3.05
N LYS A 343 17.92 17.34 3.44
CA LYS A 343 18.73 17.16 4.63
C LYS A 343 18.20 17.87 5.88
N ASP A 344 17.32 18.86 5.70
CA ASP A 344 17.00 19.79 6.80
C ASP A 344 15.96 19.20 7.77
N VAL A 345 14.86 18.65 7.24
CA VAL A 345 13.81 18.03 8.07
C VAL A 345 13.29 16.75 7.39
N PRO A 346 14.07 15.68 7.38
CA PRO A 346 13.65 14.46 6.72
C PRO A 346 12.60 13.70 7.52
N GLY A 347 11.63 13.10 6.80
CA GLY A 347 10.87 11.99 7.32
C GLY A 347 11.64 10.70 7.08
N ILE A 348 11.81 9.87 8.08
CA ILE A 348 12.63 8.66 8.00
C ILE A 348 11.85 7.46 8.49
N VAL A 349 11.84 6.40 7.70
CA VAL A 349 11.45 5.05 8.11
C VAL A 349 12.63 4.12 7.89
N VAL A 350 12.98 3.34 8.88
CA VAL A 350 13.99 2.28 8.76
C VAL A 350 13.44 1.02 9.40
N GLY A 351 13.56 -0.09 8.73
CA GLY A 351 13.08 -1.36 9.27
C GLY A 351 13.86 -2.57 8.77
N GLY A 352 13.58 -3.68 9.41
CA GLY A 352 14.12 -4.97 9.03
C GLY A 352 13.16 -6.08 9.39
N GLU A 353 13.19 -7.15 8.63
CA GLU A 353 12.37 -8.34 8.90
C GLU A 353 13.12 -9.63 8.64
N ILE A 354 12.88 -10.59 9.50
CA ILE A 354 13.28 -11.97 9.35
C ILE A 354 12.05 -12.70 8.76
N ALA A 355 12.16 -13.12 7.50
CA ALA A 355 11.05 -13.76 6.79
C ALA A 355 10.73 -15.17 7.32
N SER A 356 11.67 -15.79 8.02
CA SER A 356 11.48 -17.06 8.73
C SER A 356 12.45 -17.15 9.89
N VAL A 357 11.95 -17.37 11.09
CA VAL A 357 12.79 -17.62 12.27
C VAL A 357 13.37 -19.04 12.18
N PRO A 358 14.68 -19.23 12.37
CA PRO A 358 15.30 -20.55 12.38
C PRO A 358 14.59 -21.53 13.34
N GLY A 359 14.24 -22.72 12.86
CA GLY A 359 13.47 -23.71 13.61
C GLY A 359 11.96 -23.50 13.66
N LEU A 360 11.45 -22.33 13.21
CA LEU A 360 10.03 -21.99 13.17
C LEU A 360 9.67 -21.45 11.78
N PRO A 361 9.60 -22.30 10.75
CA PRO A 361 9.47 -21.87 9.35
C PRO A 361 8.20 -21.07 9.05
N GLY A 362 7.17 -21.14 9.91
CA GLY A 362 5.94 -20.33 9.79
C GLY A 362 6.04 -18.93 10.39
N LEU A 363 7.05 -18.65 11.22
CA LEU A 363 7.15 -17.40 11.98
C LEU A 363 8.06 -16.40 11.29
N SER A 364 7.56 -15.18 11.09
CA SER A 364 8.33 -14.01 10.64
C SER A 364 8.29 -12.93 11.72
N LEU A 365 9.38 -12.19 11.86
CA LEU A 365 9.51 -11.09 12.82
C LEU A 365 10.00 -9.83 12.10
N GLY A 366 9.53 -8.67 12.51
CA GLY A 366 9.96 -7.39 11.98
C GLY A 366 10.13 -6.33 13.07
N ILE A 367 11.00 -5.35 12.80
CA ILE A 367 11.15 -4.14 13.59
C ILE A 367 11.19 -2.95 12.65
N GLU A 368 10.53 -1.86 13.04
CA GLU A 368 10.51 -0.62 12.27
C GLU A 368 10.66 0.57 13.22
N ARG A 369 11.43 1.57 12.80
CA ARG A 369 11.54 2.87 13.43
C ARG A 369 11.07 3.93 12.46
N VAL A 370 10.18 4.80 12.92
CA VAL A 370 9.68 5.96 12.18
C VAL A 370 10.07 7.24 12.93
N SER A 371 10.49 8.25 12.20
CA SER A 371 10.78 9.56 12.74
C SER A 371 10.39 10.65 11.75
N PHE A 372 9.50 11.52 12.19
CA PHE A 372 9.27 12.82 11.58
C PHE A 372 9.87 13.86 12.53
N ALA A 373 11.08 14.30 12.20
CA ALA A 373 11.79 15.25 13.04
C ALA A 373 10.97 16.54 13.22
N PRO A 374 11.01 17.18 14.39
CA PRO A 374 10.51 18.55 14.53
C PRO A 374 11.26 19.47 13.57
N SER A 375 10.59 20.51 13.11
CA SER A 375 11.19 21.45 12.16
C SER A 375 12.46 22.09 12.71
N CYS A 376 13.35 22.50 11.81
CA CYS A 376 14.53 23.31 12.15
C CYS A 376 14.08 24.61 12.72
N CYS A 377 13.29 25.20 12.91
CA CYS A 377 13.01 26.59 13.32
C CYS A 377 11.79 26.72 14.25
N GLY A 378 11.47 25.62 14.94
CA GLY A 378 10.43 25.57 15.96
C GLY A 378 9.06 25.12 15.50
N ASN A 379 8.82 24.93 14.19
CA ASN A 379 7.54 24.46 13.67
C ASN A 379 7.68 23.13 12.95
N PRO A 380 6.98 22.08 13.36
CA PRO A 380 6.86 20.87 12.58
C PRO A 380 6.08 21.18 11.29
N ILE A 381 6.56 20.66 10.19
CA ILE A 381 6.06 21.01 8.89
C ILE A 381 5.50 19.82 8.10
N TRP A 382 5.83 18.60 8.52
CA TRP A 382 5.38 17.39 7.87
C TRP A 382 3.86 17.30 7.85
N TYR A 383 3.32 17.08 6.64
CA TYR A 383 1.89 16.94 6.36
C TYR A 383 1.06 18.19 6.62
N ARG A 384 1.70 19.34 6.84
CA ARG A 384 1.03 20.66 7.01
C ARG A 384 1.39 21.58 5.86
N HIS A 385 0.43 22.40 5.47
CA HIS A 385 0.65 23.41 4.45
C HIS A 385 -0.23 24.64 4.74
N TRP A 386 0.34 25.83 4.55
CA TRP A 386 -0.36 27.08 4.87
C TRP A 386 -1.53 27.40 3.93
N ARG A 387 -1.53 26.85 2.71
CA ARG A 387 -2.59 27.01 1.72
C ARG A 387 -3.60 25.86 1.76
N PHE A 388 -3.13 24.65 1.86
CA PHE A 388 -3.94 23.44 1.99
C PHE A 388 -4.06 23.10 3.48
N LEU A 389 -5.04 23.78 4.15
CA LEU A 389 -5.11 23.81 5.62
C LEU A 389 -5.39 22.46 6.27
N ASP A 390 -6.07 21.54 5.56
CA ASP A 390 -6.22 20.15 6.04
C ASP A 390 -4.93 19.34 5.91
N GLY A 391 -3.89 19.94 5.32
CA GLY A 391 -2.61 19.33 5.13
C GLY A 391 -2.62 18.20 4.10
N TRP A 392 -1.81 17.19 4.33
CA TRP A 392 -1.67 16.00 3.47
C TRP A 392 -2.79 15.00 3.73
N ALA A 393 -4.03 15.40 3.51
CA ALA A 393 -5.22 14.63 3.83
C ALA A 393 -6.29 14.73 2.74
N ALA A 394 -7.18 13.73 2.71
CA ALA A 394 -8.36 13.69 1.87
C ALA A 394 -9.48 12.91 2.60
N ASP A 395 -10.74 13.36 2.48
CA ASP A 395 -11.90 12.76 3.17
C ASP A 395 -11.67 12.59 4.69
N GLY A 396 -10.99 13.56 5.35
CA GLY A 396 -10.64 13.47 6.76
C GLY A 396 -9.64 12.36 7.10
N ARG A 397 -8.85 11.90 6.12
CA ARG A 397 -7.82 10.87 6.29
C ARG A 397 -6.46 11.39 5.88
N LEU A 398 -5.47 11.15 6.72
CA LEU A 398 -4.08 11.41 6.38
C LEU A 398 -3.64 10.47 5.25
N LEU A 399 -3.03 10.99 4.21
CA LEU A 399 -2.56 10.22 3.06
C LEU A 399 -1.21 9.55 3.30
N GLY A 400 -0.38 10.17 4.14
CA GLY A 400 0.95 9.69 4.49
C GLY A 400 0.97 8.71 5.66
N HIS A 401 2.11 8.61 6.33
CA HIS A 401 2.33 7.65 7.42
C HIS A 401 1.38 7.89 8.61
N PRO A 402 0.77 6.84 9.19
CA PRO A 402 -0.24 6.96 10.26
C PRO A 402 0.26 7.54 11.59
N LEU A 403 1.55 7.68 11.79
CA LEU A 403 2.09 8.40 12.94
C LEU A 403 1.67 9.87 12.95
N GLY A 404 1.40 10.45 11.77
CA GLY A 404 1.23 11.89 11.58
C GLY A 404 2.56 12.59 11.29
N GLY A 405 2.52 13.90 11.14
CA GLY A 405 3.69 14.67 10.69
C GLY A 405 4.67 15.10 11.77
N HIS A 406 4.47 14.72 13.03
CA HIS A 406 5.31 15.12 14.16
C HIS A 406 5.38 14.01 15.19
N GLY A 407 6.54 13.40 15.36
CA GLY A 407 6.75 12.36 16.36
C GLY A 407 7.64 11.22 15.91
N THR A 408 7.67 10.19 16.74
CA THR A 408 8.47 8.99 16.55
C THR A 408 7.65 7.74 16.88
N GLU A 409 7.96 6.62 16.22
CA GLU A 409 7.34 5.32 16.48
C GLU A 409 8.40 4.22 16.47
N TRP A 410 8.29 3.29 17.40
CA TRP A 410 8.87 1.96 17.31
C TRP A 410 7.75 0.94 17.10
N ARG A 411 7.95 0.03 16.18
CA ARG A 411 7.01 -1.05 15.87
C ARG A 411 7.73 -2.39 15.86
N LEU A 412 7.13 -3.37 16.50
CA LEU A 412 7.49 -4.78 16.40
C LEU A 412 6.36 -5.51 15.69
N SER A 413 6.67 -6.27 14.68
CA SER A 413 5.71 -7.05 13.90
C SER A 413 5.99 -8.53 14.03
N LEU A 414 4.93 -9.31 14.20
CA LEU A 414 4.95 -10.77 14.19
C LEU A 414 3.96 -11.27 13.16
N ARG A 415 4.37 -12.24 12.36
CA ARG A 415 3.48 -12.97 11.46
C ARG A 415 3.70 -14.46 11.65
N LEU A 416 2.63 -15.19 11.83
CA LEU A 416 2.63 -16.64 11.89
C LEU A 416 1.65 -17.18 10.83
N ASP A 417 2.17 -17.94 9.89
CA ASP A 417 1.38 -18.66 8.90
C ASP A 417 1.57 -20.16 9.10
N SER A 418 0.49 -20.94 9.22
CA SER A 418 0.58 -22.40 9.19
C SER A 418 1.11 -22.86 7.83
N GLN A 419 1.69 -24.05 7.79
CA GLN A 419 2.28 -24.60 6.56
C GLN A 419 1.27 -24.75 5.41
N ASP A 420 0.01 -24.99 5.74
CA ASP A 420 -1.09 -25.09 4.78
C ASP A 420 -1.82 -23.74 4.54
N ALA A 421 -1.28 -22.65 5.07
CA ALA A 421 -1.85 -21.32 5.01
C ALA A 421 -3.30 -21.19 5.53
N ARG A 422 -3.78 -22.16 6.32
CA ARG A 422 -5.12 -22.12 6.92
C ARG A 422 -5.21 -21.15 8.09
N LEU A 423 -4.22 -21.15 8.98
CA LEU A 423 -4.12 -20.19 10.07
C LEU A 423 -3.11 -19.13 9.71
N ARG A 424 -3.52 -17.89 9.81
CA ARG A 424 -2.67 -16.72 9.65
C ARG A 424 -2.90 -15.76 10.80
N LEU A 425 -1.83 -15.43 11.49
CA LEU A 425 -1.81 -14.45 12.56
C LEU A 425 -0.82 -13.36 12.22
N ARG A 426 -1.23 -12.12 12.34
CA ARG A 426 -0.37 -10.95 12.29
C ARG A 426 -0.61 -10.13 13.55
N GLY A 427 0.47 -9.81 14.26
CA GLY A 427 0.46 -8.93 15.42
C GLY A 427 1.47 -7.81 15.22
N ASP A 428 1.08 -6.58 15.54
CA ASP A 428 1.98 -5.44 15.61
C ASP A 428 1.88 -4.85 17.03
N ALA A 429 3.00 -4.63 17.69
CA ALA A 429 3.09 -3.86 18.93
C ALA A 429 3.85 -2.57 18.64
N PHE A 430 3.40 -1.44 19.17
CA PHE A 430 4.03 -0.16 18.90
C PHE A 430 4.10 0.73 20.14
N ALA A 431 5.13 1.57 20.16
CA ALA A 431 5.30 2.66 21.09
C ALA A 431 5.52 3.94 20.29
N ARG A 432 4.76 4.98 20.60
CA ARG A 432 4.74 6.25 19.89
C ARG A 432 4.97 7.40 20.84
N ASP A 433 5.60 8.43 20.32
CA ASP A 433 5.64 9.75 20.93
C ASP A 433 5.24 10.76 19.86
N ARG A 434 4.04 11.33 20.00
CA ARG A 434 3.49 12.33 19.08
C ARG A 434 3.71 13.71 19.65
N GLY A 435 4.34 14.58 18.87
CA GLY A 435 4.44 15.99 19.23
C GLY A 435 3.08 16.70 19.20
N GLU A 436 3.00 17.84 19.85
CA GLU A 436 1.78 18.66 19.98
C GLU A 436 1.23 19.14 18.64
N GLU A 437 2.10 19.32 17.66
CA GLU A 437 1.76 19.77 16.32
C GLU A 437 1.39 18.63 15.35
N ASN A 438 1.17 17.43 15.86
CA ASN A 438 0.80 16.28 15.05
C ASN A 438 -0.58 16.47 14.40
N VAL A 439 -0.63 16.44 13.07
CA VAL A 439 -1.87 16.67 12.31
C VAL A 439 -2.84 15.50 12.38
N PHE A 440 -2.34 14.30 12.70
CA PHE A 440 -3.16 13.10 12.74
C PHE A 440 -4.16 13.09 13.89
N ALA A 441 -3.71 13.44 15.07
CA ALA A 441 -4.56 13.47 16.26
C ALA A 441 -3.93 14.39 17.32
N PRO A 442 -4.22 15.69 17.29
CA PRO A 442 -3.66 16.64 18.25
C PRO A 442 -4.01 16.28 19.70
N ASP A 443 -5.20 15.72 19.94
CA ASP A 443 -5.62 15.24 21.28
C ASP A 443 -4.87 13.99 21.76
N ARG A 444 -4.01 13.43 20.93
CA ARG A 444 -3.19 12.24 21.22
C ARG A 444 -1.71 12.55 21.30
N ALA A 445 -1.37 13.80 21.56
CA ALA A 445 0.01 14.21 21.79
C ALA A 445 0.62 13.47 22.99
N GLY A 446 1.95 13.29 22.93
CA GLY A 446 2.73 12.58 23.92
C GLY A 446 2.84 11.07 23.68
N GLU A 447 3.37 10.39 24.69
CA GLU A 447 3.66 8.96 24.64
C GLU A 447 2.39 8.11 24.64
N SER A 448 2.38 7.11 23.78
CA SER A 448 1.37 6.05 23.76
C SER A 448 1.96 4.69 23.45
N ARG A 449 1.25 3.64 23.81
CA ARG A 449 1.59 2.25 23.48
C ARG A 449 0.33 1.52 23.04
N GLY A 450 0.51 0.62 22.08
CA GLY A 450 -0.62 -0.12 21.58
C GLY A 450 -0.22 -1.34 20.77
N GLY A 451 -1.22 -2.00 20.22
CA GLY A 451 -1.02 -3.13 19.35
C GLY A 451 -2.23 -3.41 18.47
N VAL A 452 -1.96 -4.15 17.42
CA VAL A 452 -2.94 -4.66 16.46
C VAL A 452 -2.79 -6.16 16.40
N LEU A 453 -3.90 -6.88 16.38
CA LEU A 453 -3.94 -8.31 16.14
C LEU A 453 -4.89 -8.59 14.98
N HIS A 454 -4.45 -9.38 14.03
CA HIS A 454 -5.27 -9.86 12.94
C HIS A 454 -5.12 -11.38 12.84
N VAL A 455 -6.23 -12.10 12.96
CA VAL A 455 -6.29 -13.56 12.85
C VAL A 455 -7.19 -13.92 11.69
N THR A 456 -6.76 -14.82 10.83
CA THR A 456 -7.59 -15.43 9.79
C THR A 456 -7.49 -16.94 9.93
N LEU A 457 -8.64 -17.59 10.06
CA LEU A 457 -8.78 -19.04 10.09
C LEU A 457 -9.62 -19.49 8.90
N ARG A 458 -9.06 -20.30 8.02
CA ARG A 458 -9.75 -20.89 6.90
C ARG A 458 -10.37 -22.22 7.31
N LEU A 459 -11.68 -22.25 7.38
CA LEU A 459 -12.47 -23.43 7.77
C LEU A 459 -12.66 -24.39 6.58
N ALA A 460 -12.87 -23.83 5.39
CA ALA A 460 -13.05 -24.57 4.14
C ALA A 460 -12.41 -23.78 2.97
N SER A 461 -12.34 -24.38 1.79
CA SER A 461 -11.78 -23.73 0.60
C SER A 461 -12.38 -22.35 0.29
N ARG A 462 -13.64 -22.14 0.68
CA ARG A 462 -14.40 -20.91 0.41
C ARG A 462 -14.84 -20.14 1.64
N LEU A 463 -14.54 -20.64 2.84
CA LEU A 463 -15.02 -20.04 4.11
C LEU A 463 -13.84 -19.70 5.01
N GLU A 464 -13.74 -18.43 5.39
CA GLU A 464 -12.76 -17.93 6.34
C GLU A 464 -13.45 -17.22 7.51
N LEU A 465 -12.89 -17.38 8.70
CA LEU A 465 -13.19 -16.54 9.86
C LEU A 465 -12.05 -15.56 10.07
N MET A 466 -12.40 -14.33 10.33
CA MET A 466 -11.44 -13.25 10.57
C MET A 466 -11.75 -12.57 11.89
N MET A 467 -10.70 -12.20 12.60
CA MET A 467 -10.77 -11.35 13.78
C MET A 467 -9.72 -10.27 13.67
N TYR A 468 -10.12 -9.07 13.95
CA TYR A 468 -9.25 -7.92 14.04
C TYR A 468 -9.42 -7.25 15.39
N GLY A 469 -8.31 -6.86 16.02
CA GLY A 469 -8.31 -6.11 17.25
C GLY A 469 -7.25 -5.02 17.22
N LEU A 470 -7.58 -3.84 17.76
CA LEU A 470 -6.67 -2.74 18.02
C LEU A 470 -6.88 -2.24 19.44
N HIS A 471 -5.78 -1.98 20.13
CA HIS A 471 -5.79 -1.26 21.39
C HIS A 471 -4.63 -0.27 21.43
N GLU A 472 -4.88 0.97 21.81
CA GLU A 472 -3.86 1.98 22.07
C GLU A 472 -4.24 2.77 23.33
N ARG A 473 -3.23 3.08 24.16
CA ARG A 473 -3.37 3.86 25.38
C ARG A 473 -2.28 4.94 25.43
N GLY A 474 -2.69 6.17 25.61
CA GLY A 474 -1.82 7.31 25.87
C GLY A 474 -1.48 7.50 27.33
N LYS A 475 -0.31 8.05 27.61
CA LYS A 475 0.15 8.40 28.96
C LYS A 475 -0.75 9.45 29.63
N SER A 476 -1.37 10.33 28.85
CA SER A 476 -2.35 11.32 29.29
C SER A 476 -3.72 10.72 29.65
N GLY A 477 -3.88 9.40 29.58
CA GLY A 477 -5.07 8.69 30.03
C GLY A 477 -6.10 8.35 28.93
N TRP A 478 -5.96 8.85 27.73
CA TRP A 478 -6.84 8.44 26.63
C TRP A 478 -6.59 6.98 26.23
N ARG A 479 -7.61 6.33 25.71
CA ARG A 479 -7.55 4.96 25.21
C ARG A 479 -8.47 4.78 24.03
N GLU A 480 -8.08 3.89 23.13
CA GLU A 480 -8.89 3.44 22.00
C GLU A 480 -8.84 1.92 21.94
N SER A 481 -9.98 1.29 21.73
CA SER A 481 -10.06 -0.15 21.47
C SER A 481 -11.06 -0.39 20.35
N ARG A 482 -10.71 -1.26 19.42
CA ARG A 482 -11.58 -1.70 18.32
C ARG A 482 -11.46 -3.19 18.18
N VAL A 483 -12.58 -3.85 17.96
CA VAL A 483 -12.64 -5.29 17.66
C VAL A 483 -13.61 -5.48 16.50
N GLU A 484 -13.23 -6.29 15.54
CA GLU A 484 -14.09 -6.73 14.45
C GLU A 484 -13.94 -8.23 14.26
N THR A 485 -15.06 -8.93 14.08
CA THR A 485 -15.09 -10.34 13.70
C THR A 485 -15.92 -10.50 12.45
N ALA A 486 -15.47 -11.29 11.50
CA ALA A 486 -16.19 -11.50 10.25
C ALA A 486 -16.05 -12.93 9.73
N GLY A 487 -17.08 -13.41 9.06
CA GLY A 487 -17.02 -14.54 8.16
C GLY A 487 -16.88 -14.05 6.73
N ARG A 488 -15.97 -14.63 5.95
CA ARG A 488 -15.77 -14.34 4.52
C ARG A 488 -16.12 -15.56 3.70
N LEU A 489 -17.00 -15.38 2.71
CA LEU A 489 -17.40 -16.40 1.75
C LEU A 489 -16.92 -16.01 0.35
N LEU A 490 -16.21 -16.92 -0.32
CA LEU A 490 -15.84 -16.79 -1.73
C LEU A 490 -16.93 -17.39 -2.62
N LEU A 491 -17.42 -16.61 -3.57
CA LEU A 491 -18.43 -16.98 -4.55
C LEU A 491 -17.78 -17.08 -5.92
N ARG A 492 -17.97 -18.19 -6.57
CA ARG A 492 -17.52 -18.48 -7.93
C ARG A 492 -18.68 -18.96 -8.79
#